data_6bc2a202a76883ea005d01eced72ea39
#
_entry.id   6bc2a202a76883ea005d01eced72ea39
#
_cell.length_a   1.000
_cell.length_b   1.000
_cell.length_c   1.000
_cell.angle_alpha   90.00
_cell.angle_beta   90.00
_cell.angle_gamma   90.00
#
_symmetry.space_group_name_H-M   'P 1'
#
loop_
_entity.id
_entity.type
_entity.pdbx_description
1 polymer ?
#
loop_
_entity_poly.entity_id
_entity_poly.type
_entity_poly.pdbx_seq_one_letter_code
_entity_poly.pdbx_strand_id
1 'polypeptide(L)'
;PLAADTSKEWIPYDKRKYPVLFTGSYMNSATFLHNAKQCAGIDQPFFEQMVQKLLDRPMLTQSRAVWECIRDRKADLTKQEQKEIENNLPSMLHTQYFFDMYIRCILREEMLIQLLKSGIDVDVYGHNWELFIEYAKLVVPDGGKIHYHGEVFYDRLPEIYADSQIVLNILPWFKDGMHDRIPMGMNNGCVTVSDSCDYLEENLQDGENILF
;
A
#
# COMPACT_ATOMS: atom_id res chain seq x y z
N PRO A 1 7.17 -4.63 -19.55
CA PRO A 1 7.75 -3.38 -20.05
C PRO A 1 6.71 -2.27 -20.26
N LEU A 2 5.61 -2.25 -19.51
CA LEU A 2 4.59 -1.21 -19.60
C LEU A 2 4.98 0.06 -18.81
N ALA A 3 5.92 -0.06 -17.90
CA ALA A 3 6.32 1.00 -16.98
C ALA A 3 7.32 2.01 -17.54
N ALA A 4 7.69 1.90 -18.82
CA ALA A 4 8.71 2.75 -19.43
C ALA A 4 8.12 3.93 -20.25
N ASP A 5 6.81 4.10 -20.26
CA ASP A 5 6.18 5.15 -21.04
C ASP A 5 6.49 6.53 -20.46
N THR A 6 6.94 7.44 -21.32
CA THR A 6 7.20 8.83 -20.99
C THR A 6 6.22 9.73 -21.72
N SER A 7 5.88 10.86 -21.10
CA SER A 7 5.17 11.93 -21.79
C SER A 7 6.02 12.50 -22.92
N LYS A 8 5.36 12.95 -23.97
CA LYS A 8 6.02 13.66 -25.09
C LYS A 8 6.40 15.09 -24.74
N GLU A 9 5.85 15.65 -23.69
CA GLU A 9 6.07 17.03 -23.27
C GLU A 9 6.82 17.05 -21.95
N TRP A 10 7.91 17.83 -21.90
CA TRP A 10 8.65 18.11 -20.67
C TRP A 10 8.11 19.35 -20.01
N ILE A 11 7.64 19.23 -18.76
CA ILE A 11 7.19 20.36 -17.94
C ILE A 11 8.25 20.63 -16.87
N PRO A 12 8.78 21.87 -16.76
CA PRO A 12 9.68 22.24 -15.68
C PRO A 12 9.09 21.94 -14.31
N TYR A 13 9.90 21.43 -13.40
CA TYR A 13 9.45 20.93 -12.10
C TYR A 13 8.60 21.95 -11.31
N ASP A 14 9.02 23.22 -11.31
CA ASP A 14 8.35 24.35 -10.63
C ASP A 14 7.03 24.79 -11.30
N LYS A 15 6.73 24.28 -12.49
CA LYS A 15 5.51 24.59 -13.26
C LYS A 15 4.51 23.46 -13.26
N ARG A 16 4.85 22.32 -12.66
CA ARG A 16 3.98 21.15 -12.61
C ARG A 16 2.77 21.38 -11.73
N LYS A 17 1.63 20.91 -12.20
CA LYS A 17 0.31 21.13 -11.60
C LYS A 17 0.09 20.39 -10.29
N TYR A 18 0.61 19.15 -10.18
CA TYR A 18 0.35 18.26 -9.07
C TYR A 18 1.54 18.20 -8.10
N PRO A 19 1.49 18.90 -6.95
CA PRO A 19 2.58 18.85 -5.97
C PRO A 19 2.84 17.45 -5.42
N VAL A 20 1.77 16.72 -5.05
CA VAL A 20 1.86 15.34 -4.56
C VAL A 20 0.76 14.52 -5.22
N LEU A 21 1.15 13.50 -5.97
CA LEU A 21 0.25 12.64 -6.72
C LEU A 21 0.23 11.21 -6.15
N PHE A 22 -0.97 10.63 -6.05
CA PHE A 22 -1.17 9.20 -5.91
C PHE A 22 -2.13 8.67 -6.97
N THR A 23 -1.72 7.62 -7.70
CA THR A 23 -2.57 6.93 -8.68
C THR A 23 -2.93 5.53 -8.21
N GLY A 24 -4.22 5.25 -8.17
CA GLY A 24 -4.78 3.96 -7.75
C GLY A 24 -6.13 4.13 -7.08
N SER A 25 -6.93 3.07 -7.09
CA SER A 25 -8.26 3.09 -6.50
C SER A 25 -8.20 3.01 -4.97
N TYR A 26 -9.13 3.68 -4.32
CA TYR A 26 -9.32 3.55 -2.89
C TYR A 26 -10.16 2.31 -2.57
N MET A 27 -9.76 1.62 -1.52
CA MET A 27 -10.49 0.50 -0.92
C MET A 27 -10.47 0.69 0.60
N ASN A 28 -11.64 0.63 1.22
CA ASN A 28 -11.81 0.88 2.64
C ASN A 28 -11.31 -0.31 3.48
N SER A 29 -10.33 -0.09 4.36
CA SER A 29 -9.76 -1.12 5.22
C SER A 29 -10.79 -1.74 6.16
N ALA A 30 -11.72 -0.94 6.70
CA ALA A 30 -12.78 -1.42 7.60
C ALA A 30 -13.70 -2.47 6.93
N THR A 31 -13.91 -2.38 5.60
CA THR A 31 -14.67 -3.38 4.86
C THR A 31 -13.98 -4.74 4.88
N PHE A 32 -12.66 -4.78 4.66
CA PHE A 32 -11.91 -6.03 4.69
C PHE A 32 -11.82 -6.62 6.09
N LEU A 33 -11.62 -5.78 7.10
CA LEU A 33 -11.64 -6.20 8.50
C LEU A 33 -13.01 -6.76 8.90
N HIS A 34 -14.10 -6.09 8.50
CA HIS A 34 -15.46 -6.57 8.76
C HIS A 34 -15.69 -7.92 8.08
N ASN A 35 -15.37 -8.05 6.80
CA ASN A 35 -15.56 -9.29 6.05
C ASN A 35 -14.70 -10.43 6.62
N ALA A 36 -13.46 -10.16 7.04
CA ALA A 36 -12.63 -11.14 7.73
C ALA A 36 -13.28 -11.65 9.02
N LYS A 37 -13.88 -10.76 9.82
CA LYS A 37 -14.58 -11.13 11.06
C LYS A 37 -15.86 -11.93 10.83
N GLN A 38 -16.51 -11.76 9.69
CA GLN A 38 -17.74 -12.47 9.33
C GLN A 38 -17.48 -13.78 8.56
N CYS A 39 -16.29 -13.97 8.03
CA CYS A 39 -15.98 -15.12 7.20
C CYS A 39 -15.83 -16.38 8.05
N ALA A 40 -16.69 -17.37 7.81
CA ALA A 40 -16.61 -18.67 8.46
C ALA A 40 -15.28 -19.37 8.09
N GLY A 41 -14.59 -19.91 9.09
CA GLY A 41 -13.33 -20.63 8.92
C GLY A 41 -12.07 -19.76 9.02
N ILE A 42 -12.20 -18.46 9.23
CA ILE A 42 -11.07 -17.62 9.61
C ILE A 42 -10.78 -17.79 11.10
N ASP A 43 -9.56 -18.21 11.41
CA ASP A 43 -9.03 -18.18 12.78
C ASP A 43 -8.74 -16.70 13.16
N GLN A 44 -9.65 -16.08 13.90
CA GLN A 44 -9.56 -14.67 14.27
C GLN A 44 -8.27 -14.32 15.04
N PRO A 45 -7.87 -15.09 16.07
CA PRO A 45 -6.60 -14.86 16.75
C PRO A 45 -5.40 -14.95 15.83
N PHE A 46 -5.40 -15.83 14.83
CA PHE A 46 -4.33 -15.90 13.83
C PHE A 46 -4.34 -14.69 12.92
N PHE A 47 -5.52 -14.26 12.47
CA PHE A 47 -5.68 -13.06 11.67
C PHE A 47 -5.12 -11.83 12.41
N GLU A 48 -5.52 -11.61 13.64
CA GLU A 48 -5.07 -10.49 14.46
C GLU A 48 -3.55 -10.50 14.70
N GLN A 49 -2.99 -11.67 15.00
CA GLN A 49 -1.55 -11.84 15.18
C GLN A 49 -0.77 -11.54 13.89
N MET A 50 -1.28 -11.98 12.74
CA MET A 50 -0.69 -11.69 11.43
C MET A 50 -0.69 -10.20 11.12
N VAL A 51 -1.85 -9.55 11.29
CA VAL A 51 -2.00 -8.10 11.09
C VAL A 51 -1.01 -7.34 11.95
N GLN A 52 -0.95 -7.64 13.25
CA GLN A 52 -0.04 -6.97 14.19
C GLN A 52 1.42 -7.11 13.75
N LYS A 53 1.86 -8.33 13.39
CA LYS A 53 3.25 -8.56 12.94
C LYS A 53 3.60 -7.76 11.69
N LEU A 54 2.67 -7.65 10.73
CA LEU A 54 2.89 -6.94 9.47
C LEU A 54 2.89 -5.41 9.66
N LEU A 55 2.09 -4.89 10.59
CA LEU A 55 2.10 -3.47 10.94
C LEU A 55 3.36 -3.09 11.73
N ASP A 56 3.77 -3.92 12.71
CA ASP A 56 4.95 -3.66 13.53
C ASP A 56 6.26 -3.76 12.74
N ARG A 57 6.27 -4.54 11.67
CA ARG A 57 7.46 -4.80 10.85
C ARG A 57 7.14 -4.66 9.35
N PRO A 58 7.15 -3.43 8.83
CA PRO A 58 6.78 -3.14 7.43
C PRO A 58 7.59 -3.92 6.37
N MET A 59 8.83 -4.29 6.69
CA MET A 59 9.70 -5.09 5.81
C MET A 59 9.42 -6.59 5.86
N LEU A 60 8.56 -7.06 6.78
CA LEU A 60 8.24 -8.47 6.90
C LEU A 60 7.37 -8.92 5.72
N THR A 61 7.79 -10.00 5.04
CA THR A 61 6.95 -10.63 4.01
C THR A 61 5.77 -11.37 4.65
N GLN A 62 4.64 -11.41 3.96
CA GLN A 62 3.46 -12.15 4.46
C GLN A 62 3.77 -13.63 4.71
N SER A 63 4.51 -14.28 3.82
CA SER A 63 4.92 -15.68 3.99
C SER A 63 5.73 -15.88 5.26
N ARG A 64 6.67 -14.99 5.55
CA ARG A 64 7.47 -15.06 6.79
C ARG A 64 6.62 -14.82 8.03
N ALA A 65 5.68 -13.86 7.98
CA ALA A 65 4.74 -13.61 9.07
C ALA A 65 3.87 -14.84 9.37
N VAL A 66 3.35 -15.53 8.33
CA VAL A 66 2.62 -16.81 8.49
C VAL A 66 3.46 -17.84 9.23
N TRP A 67 4.71 -18.07 8.77
CA TRP A 67 5.59 -19.04 9.40
C TRP A 67 5.93 -18.68 10.85
N GLU A 68 6.14 -17.42 11.15
CA GLU A 68 6.37 -16.97 12.52
C GLU A 68 5.14 -17.18 13.41
N CYS A 69 3.93 -16.85 12.93
CA CYS A 69 2.70 -17.10 13.67
C CYS A 69 2.47 -18.59 13.95
N ILE A 70 2.72 -19.45 12.95
CA ILE A 70 2.64 -20.91 13.10
C ILE A 70 3.66 -21.40 14.13
N ARG A 71 4.91 -20.94 14.04
CA ARG A 71 5.98 -21.32 14.97
C ARG A 71 5.65 -20.90 16.39
N ASP A 72 5.20 -19.65 16.57
CA ASP A 72 4.87 -19.11 17.89
C ASP A 72 3.73 -19.91 18.55
N ARG A 73 2.74 -20.33 17.76
CA ARG A 73 1.64 -21.20 18.23
C ARG A 73 2.11 -22.63 18.53
N LYS A 74 3.05 -23.17 17.76
CA LYS A 74 3.56 -24.55 17.96
C LYS A 74 4.44 -24.67 19.20
N ALA A 75 5.04 -23.60 19.67
CA ALA A 75 5.98 -23.65 20.79
C ALA A 75 5.35 -24.21 22.09
N ASP A 76 4.05 -23.96 22.29
CA ASP A 76 3.31 -24.37 23.49
C ASP A 76 2.33 -25.51 23.25
N LEU A 77 2.34 -26.16 22.07
CA LEU A 77 1.36 -27.16 21.67
C LEU A 77 1.91 -28.60 21.76
N THR A 78 1.03 -29.51 22.09
CA THR A 78 1.28 -30.96 21.98
C THR A 78 1.49 -31.37 20.53
N LYS A 79 2.13 -32.54 20.31
CA LYS A 79 2.32 -33.10 18.95
C LYS A 79 1.01 -33.32 18.18
N GLN A 80 -0.07 -33.60 18.88
CA GLN A 80 -1.39 -33.81 18.28
C GLN A 80 -1.98 -32.48 17.78
N GLU A 81 -1.92 -31.43 18.58
CA GLU A 81 -2.36 -30.06 18.21
C GLU A 81 -1.52 -29.49 17.07
N GLN A 82 -0.19 -29.76 17.05
CA GLN A 82 0.68 -29.39 15.95
C GLN A 82 0.24 -30.02 14.62
N LYS A 83 -0.16 -31.31 14.66
CA LYS A 83 -0.65 -32.03 13.49
C LYS A 83 -2.02 -31.49 13.02
N GLU A 84 -2.88 -31.08 13.94
CA GLU A 84 -4.16 -30.44 13.62
C GLU A 84 -3.97 -29.09 12.93
N ILE A 85 -3.00 -28.28 13.37
CA ILE A 85 -2.63 -27.03 12.70
C ILE A 85 -2.12 -27.31 11.28
N GLU A 86 -1.26 -28.32 11.10
CA GLU A 86 -0.75 -28.70 9.78
C GLU A 86 -1.86 -29.15 8.83
N ASN A 87 -2.83 -29.89 9.33
CA ASN A 87 -4.01 -30.31 8.56
C ASN A 87 -4.93 -29.14 8.19
N ASN A 88 -4.96 -28.09 9.01
CA ASN A 88 -5.79 -26.90 8.79
C ASN A 88 -5.06 -25.78 8.05
N LEU A 89 -3.76 -25.97 7.72
CA LEU A 89 -2.95 -24.97 7.01
C LEU A 89 -3.61 -24.47 5.71
N PRO A 90 -4.24 -25.31 4.87
CA PRO A 90 -4.95 -24.84 3.69
C PRO A 90 -6.06 -23.83 3.99
N SER A 91 -6.85 -24.06 5.07
CA SER A 91 -7.90 -23.11 5.47
C SER A 91 -7.32 -21.82 6.06
N MET A 92 -6.18 -21.89 6.73
CA MET A 92 -5.44 -20.70 7.19
C MET A 92 -4.93 -19.85 6.02
N LEU A 93 -4.56 -20.48 4.90
CA LEU A 93 -4.15 -19.76 3.68
C LEU A 93 -5.30 -19.01 3.00
N HIS A 94 -6.57 -19.46 3.17
CA HIS A 94 -7.73 -18.70 2.70
C HIS A 94 -7.83 -17.32 3.39
N THR A 95 -7.33 -17.22 4.61
CA THR A 95 -7.29 -15.92 5.31
C THR A 95 -6.30 -14.95 4.70
N GLN A 96 -5.33 -15.44 3.92
CA GLN A 96 -4.26 -14.62 3.33
C GLN A 96 -4.82 -13.48 2.47
N TYR A 97 -5.89 -13.72 1.71
CA TYR A 97 -6.56 -12.67 0.94
C TYR A 97 -7.01 -11.50 1.82
N PHE A 98 -7.62 -11.77 2.97
CA PHE A 98 -8.13 -10.73 3.87
C PHE A 98 -7.01 -9.95 4.56
N PHE A 99 -5.90 -10.62 4.94
CA PHE A 99 -4.73 -9.87 5.47
C PHE A 99 -4.15 -8.98 4.40
N ASP A 100 -3.91 -9.56 3.21
CA ASP A 100 -3.30 -8.84 2.11
C ASP A 100 -4.09 -7.57 1.82
N MET A 101 -5.40 -7.70 1.61
CA MET A 101 -6.26 -6.58 1.31
C MET A 101 -6.35 -5.58 2.47
N TYR A 102 -6.48 -6.07 3.71
CA TYR A 102 -6.53 -5.19 4.88
C TYR A 102 -5.24 -4.38 5.05
N ILE A 103 -4.07 -5.04 4.99
CA ILE A 103 -2.76 -4.38 5.14
C ILE A 103 -2.53 -3.36 4.04
N ARG A 104 -2.88 -3.69 2.80
CA ARG A 104 -2.78 -2.74 1.67
C ARG A 104 -3.60 -1.48 1.91
N CYS A 105 -4.82 -1.65 2.41
CA CYS A 105 -5.74 -0.54 2.62
C CYS A 105 -5.32 0.30 3.83
N ILE A 106 -5.05 -0.32 4.99
CA ILE A 106 -4.77 0.41 6.23
C ILE A 106 -3.47 1.22 6.11
N LEU A 107 -2.39 0.66 5.57
CA LEU A 107 -1.13 1.39 5.41
C LEU A 107 -1.27 2.56 4.42
N ARG A 108 -2.06 2.40 3.36
CA ARG A 108 -2.37 3.50 2.45
C ARG A 108 -3.18 4.60 3.14
N GLU A 109 -4.21 4.23 3.89
CA GLU A 109 -5.02 5.16 4.67
C GLU A 109 -4.17 5.93 5.68
N GLU A 110 -3.36 5.22 6.46
CA GLU A 110 -2.50 5.81 7.49
C GLU A 110 -1.50 6.79 6.89
N MET A 111 -0.81 6.44 5.80
CA MET A 111 0.12 7.34 5.16
C MET A 111 -0.57 8.61 4.65
N LEU A 112 -1.69 8.46 3.94
CA LEU A 112 -2.43 9.62 3.42
C LEU A 112 -2.94 10.50 4.57
N ILE A 113 -3.45 9.92 5.64
CA ILE A 113 -3.88 10.67 6.84
C ILE A 113 -2.71 11.42 7.48
N GLN A 114 -1.49 10.85 7.53
CA GLN A 114 -0.32 11.56 8.06
C GLN A 114 0.08 12.75 7.18
N LEU A 115 0.03 12.60 5.85
CA LEU A 115 0.27 13.73 4.94
C LEU A 115 -0.74 14.85 5.15
N LEU A 116 -2.04 14.50 5.25
CA LEU A 116 -3.10 15.49 5.50
C LEU A 116 -2.92 16.18 6.87
N LYS A 117 -2.56 15.43 7.94
CA LYS A 117 -2.24 16.02 9.25
C LYS A 117 -1.07 16.99 9.20
N SER A 118 -0.13 16.77 8.29
CA SER A 118 1.00 17.65 8.05
C SER A 118 0.66 18.87 7.17
N GLY A 119 -0.61 19.04 6.79
CA GLY A 119 -1.07 20.13 5.94
C GLY A 119 -0.74 19.95 4.46
N ILE A 120 -0.38 18.73 4.03
CA ILE A 120 -0.02 18.43 2.65
C ILE A 120 -1.26 17.98 1.89
N ASP A 121 -1.57 18.67 0.79
CA ASP A 121 -2.61 18.27 -0.15
C ASP A 121 -2.11 17.14 -1.03
N VAL A 122 -3.01 16.21 -1.39
CA VAL A 122 -2.71 15.08 -2.27
C VAL A 122 -3.72 15.01 -3.41
N ASP A 123 -3.19 15.02 -4.64
CA ASP A 123 -3.96 14.77 -5.85
C ASP A 123 -4.10 13.28 -6.09
N VAL A 124 -5.34 12.80 -6.36
CA VAL A 124 -5.59 11.37 -6.53
C VAL A 124 -6.38 11.06 -7.79
N TYR A 125 -6.00 9.97 -8.46
CA TYR A 125 -6.72 9.35 -9.57
C TYR A 125 -7.07 7.89 -9.26
N GLY A 126 -8.27 7.46 -9.63
CA GLY A 126 -8.77 6.10 -9.43
C GLY A 126 -10.22 6.08 -8.95
N HIS A 127 -10.70 4.92 -8.55
CA HIS A 127 -12.08 4.74 -8.07
C HIS A 127 -12.24 5.02 -6.57
N ASN A 128 -13.45 5.38 -6.14
CA ASN A 128 -13.96 5.36 -4.76
C ASN A 128 -13.28 6.33 -3.78
N TRP A 129 -12.60 7.36 -4.25
CA TRP A 129 -11.94 8.34 -3.39
C TRP A 129 -12.89 9.19 -2.57
N GLU A 130 -14.15 9.34 -2.98
CA GLU A 130 -15.20 10.04 -2.23
C GLU A 130 -15.33 9.47 -0.81
N LEU A 131 -15.26 8.16 -0.67
CA LEU A 131 -15.33 7.49 0.64
C LEU A 131 -14.15 7.87 1.55
N PHE A 132 -12.96 7.96 0.98
CA PHE A 132 -11.78 8.40 1.73
C PHE A 132 -11.85 9.89 2.10
N ILE A 133 -12.33 10.73 1.21
CA ILE A 133 -12.49 12.17 1.45
C ILE A 133 -13.44 12.41 2.63
N GLU A 134 -14.57 11.72 2.69
CA GLU A 134 -15.49 11.83 3.82
C GLU A 134 -14.86 11.34 5.13
N TYR A 135 -14.12 10.23 5.10
CA TYR A 135 -13.37 9.75 6.25
C TYR A 135 -12.30 10.76 6.69
N ALA A 136 -11.50 11.28 5.76
CA ALA A 136 -10.44 12.23 6.03
C ALA A 136 -10.96 13.53 6.67
N LYS A 137 -12.09 14.06 6.21
CA LYS A 137 -12.75 15.23 6.82
C LYS A 137 -13.12 15.02 8.29
N LEU A 138 -13.47 13.80 8.68
CA LEU A 138 -13.81 13.48 10.06
C LEU A 138 -12.58 13.42 10.98
N VAL A 139 -11.46 12.85 10.46
CA VAL A 139 -10.26 12.59 11.28
C VAL A 139 -9.20 13.68 11.18
N VAL A 140 -9.26 14.50 10.13
CA VAL A 140 -8.31 15.61 9.88
C VAL A 140 -9.07 16.84 9.34
N PRO A 141 -9.96 17.46 10.13
CA PRO A 141 -10.84 18.54 9.65
C PRO A 141 -10.08 19.80 9.20
N ASP A 142 -8.95 20.11 9.86
CA ASP A 142 -8.16 21.32 9.63
C ASP A 142 -6.83 21.04 8.89
N GLY A 143 -6.67 19.85 8.28
CA GLY A 143 -5.45 19.47 7.58
C GLY A 143 -5.45 19.78 6.09
N GLY A 144 -4.50 19.15 5.39
CA GLY A 144 -4.45 19.12 3.92
C GLY A 144 -5.68 18.42 3.33
N LYS A 145 -5.83 18.50 2.02
CA LYS A 145 -7.01 18.01 1.30
C LYS A 145 -6.66 16.95 0.28
N ILE A 146 -7.61 16.08 0.01
CA ILE A 146 -7.59 15.19 -1.16
C ILE A 146 -8.28 15.87 -2.33
N HIS A 147 -7.55 16.05 -3.43
CA HIS A 147 -8.08 16.54 -4.70
C HIS A 147 -8.34 15.35 -5.63
N TYR A 148 -9.60 14.95 -5.74
CA TYR A 148 -9.99 13.81 -6.54
C TYR A 148 -10.29 14.21 -7.99
N HIS A 149 -9.58 13.58 -8.94
CA HIS A 149 -9.67 13.88 -10.37
C HIS A 149 -10.42 12.81 -11.18
N GLY A 150 -11.04 11.83 -10.51
CA GLY A 150 -11.75 10.75 -11.18
C GLY A 150 -10.81 9.63 -11.67
N GLU A 151 -11.36 8.81 -12.55
CA GLU A 151 -10.63 7.70 -13.16
C GLU A 151 -9.83 8.15 -14.37
N VAL A 152 -8.75 7.44 -14.63
CA VAL A 152 -7.90 7.66 -15.80
C VAL A 152 -7.46 6.32 -16.40
N PHE A 153 -7.43 6.24 -17.71
CA PHE A 153 -6.86 5.09 -18.40
C PHE A 153 -5.33 5.10 -18.29
N TYR A 154 -4.74 3.91 -18.31
CA TYR A 154 -3.31 3.72 -18.10
C TYR A 154 -2.44 4.50 -19.12
N ASP A 155 -2.86 4.59 -20.36
CA ASP A 155 -2.19 5.31 -21.44
C ASP A 155 -2.08 6.83 -21.22
N ARG A 156 -2.91 7.38 -20.34
CA ARG A 156 -2.88 8.81 -19.99
C ARG A 156 -2.01 9.11 -18.78
N LEU A 157 -1.59 8.08 -18.04
CA LEU A 157 -0.78 8.25 -16.83
C LEU A 157 0.55 8.97 -17.10
N PRO A 158 1.32 8.70 -18.16
CA PRO A 158 2.58 9.40 -18.44
C PRO A 158 2.44 10.93 -18.46
N GLU A 159 1.34 11.44 -19.04
CA GLU A 159 1.08 12.90 -19.09
C GLU A 159 0.81 13.46 -17.69
N ILE A 160 0.07 12.75 -16.84
CA ILE A 160 -0.24 13.13 -15.47
C ILE A 160 1.02 13.12 -14.62
N TYR A 161 1.85 12.08 -14.78
CA TYR A 161 3.13 11.99 -14.07
C TYR A 161 4.09 13.10 -14.49
N ALA A 162 4.18 13.43 -15.79
CA ALA A 162 5.02 14.52 -16.27
C ALA A 162 4.61 15.89 -15.68
N ASP A 163 3.34 16.05 -15.32
CA ASP A 163 2.79 17.24 -14.67
C ASP A 163 2.72 17.12 -13.12
N SER A 164 3.47 16.15 -12.56
CA SER A 164 3.53 15.92 -11.11
C SER A 164 4.93 16.16 -10.56
N GLN A 165 5.03 16.78 -9.39
CA GLN A 165 6.31 17.00 -8.72
C GLN A 165 6.75 15.74 -7.97
N ILE A 166 5.87 15.23 -7.11
CA ILE A 166 6.10 14.06 -6.26
C ILE A 166 5.06 13.00 -6.59
N VAL A 167 5.50 11.75 -6.71
CA VAL A 167 4.63 10.58 -6.87
C VAL A 167 4.79 9.65 -5.68
N LEU A 168 3.66 9.31 -5.06
CA LEU A 168 3.62 8.39 -3.93
C LEU A 168 3.43 6.96 -4.44
N ASN A 169 4.25 6.05 -3.93
CA ASN A 169 4.05 4.61 -4.08
C ASN A 169 3.91 3.96 -2.70
N ILE A 170 2.80 3.27 -2.48
CA ILE A 170 2.53 2.52 -1.25
C ILE A 170 2.29 1.09 -1.66
N LEU A 171 3.24 0.22 -1.36
CA LEU A 171 3.23 -1.16 -1.82
C LEU A 171 3.72 -2.13 -0.74
N PRO A 172 3.04 -2.22 0.40
CA PRO A 172 3.53 -2.94 1.57
C PRO A 172 3.69 -4.45 1.38
N TRP A 173 3.10 -5.01 0.33
CA TRP A 173 3.12 -6.47 0.07
C TRP A 173 4.15 -6.91 -0.98
N PHE A 174 4.66 -5.99 -1.80
CA PHE A 174 5.55 -6.33 -2.91
C PHE A 174 7.01 -6.14 -2.50
N LYS A 175 7.57 -7.15 -1.84
CA LYS A 175 8.89 -7.05 -1.19
C LYS A 175 10.04 -7.54 -2.06
N ASP A 176 9.75 -8.09 -3.25
CA ASP A 176 10.76 -8.63 -4.17
C ASP A 176 10.53 -8.09 -5.59
N GLY A 177 10.54 -6.76 -5.71
CA GLY A 177 10.31 -6.07 -6.97
C GLY A 177 9.87 -4.62 -6.78
N MET A 178 9.45 -3.96 -7.86
CA MET A 178 8.91 -2.61 -7.82
C MET A 178 7.59 -2.52 -8.58
N HIS A 179 6.74 -1.60 -8.13
CA HIS A 179 5.51 -1.24 -8.83
C HIS A 179 5.81 -0.29 -9.99
N ASP A 180 4.98 -0.32 -11.03
CA ASP A 180 5.09 0.54 -12.22
C ASP A 180 5.05 2.05 -11.93
N ARG A 181 4.46 2.48 -10.80
CA ARG A 181 4.50 3.88 -10.35
C ARG A 181 5.93 4.41 -10.19
N ILE A 182 6.85 3.59 -9.70
CA ILE A 182 8.24 3.98 -9.47
C ILE A 182 8.93 4.32 -10.80
N PRO A 183 9.10 3.37 -11.74
CA PRO A 183 9.78 3.68 -13.00
C PRO A 183 9.00 4.70 -13.85
N MET A 184 7.65 4.72 -13.79
CA MET A 184 6.87 5.73 -14.50
C MET A 184 7.11 7.13 -13.91
N GLY A 185 7.13 7.27 -12.58
CA GLY A 185 7.44 8.53 -11.91
C GLY A 185 8.85 9.02 -12.27
N MET A 186 9.85 8.15 -12.13
CA MET A 186 11.25 8.46 -12.45
C MET A 186 11.44 8.87 -13.92
N ASN A 187 10.86 8.10 -14.86
CA ASN A 187 10.94 8.37 -16.29
C ASN A 187 10.27 9.70 -16.72
N ASN A 188 9.30 10.17 -15.94
CA ASN A 188 8.62 11.43 -16.15
C ASN A 188 9.17 12.57 -15.25
N GLY A 189 10.30 12.34 -14.58
CA GLY A 189 11.02 13.34 -13.81
C GLY A 189 10.35 13.75 -12.50
N CYS A 190 9.51 12.86 -11.92
CA CYS A 190 8.97 13.06 -10.59
C CYS A 190 9.98 12.65 -9.52
N VAL A 191 9.91 13.28 -8.35
CA VAL A 191 10.46 12.69 -7.12
C VAL A 191 9.56 11.55 -6.71
N THR A 192 10.10 10.34 -6.64
CA THR A 192 9.32 9.17 -6.23
C THR A 192 9.53 8.90 -4.74
N VAL A 193 8.44 8.83 -3.99
CA VAL A 193 8.43 8.48 -2.56
C VAL A 193 7.76 7.12 -2.42
N SER A 194 8.41 6.16 -1.78
CA SER A 194 7.93 4.78 -1.65
C SER A 194 8.20 4.21 -0.27
N ASP A 195 7.38 3.26 0.16
CA ASP A 195 7.80 2.30 1.15
C ASP A 195 8.97 1.46 0.60
N SER A 196 9.86 1.03 1.50
CA SER A 196 11.06 0.28 1.11
C SER A 196 10.81 -1.22 1.02
N CYS A 197 11.68 -1.91 0.30
CA CYS A 197 11.83 -3.37 0.29
C CYS A 197 13.25 -3.74 -0.16
N ASP A 198 13.66 -4.99 0.11
CA ASP A 198 15.02 -5.47 -0.22
C ASP A 198 15.38 -5.20 -1.69
N TYR A 199 14.48 -5.51 -2.61
CA TYR A 199 14.69 -5.25 -4.04
C TYR A 199 14.93 -3.77 -4.35
N LEU A 200 14.17 -2.85 -3.74
CA LEU A 200 14.34 -1.42 -3.98
C LEU A 200 15.64 -0.89 -3.39
N GLU A 201 16.03 -1.33 -2.19
CA GLU A 201 17.29 -0.96 -1.55
C GLU A 201 18.52 -1.48 -2.28
N GLU A 202 18.41 -2.65 -2.95
CA GLU A 202 19.49 -3.20 -3.78
C GLU A 202 19.67 -2.45 -5.12
N ASN A 203 18.62 -1.84 -5.66
CA ASN A 203 18.61 -1.26 -7.00
C ASN A 203 18.50 0.27 -7.02
N LEU A 204 18.06 0.89 -5.94
CA LEU A 204 17.86 2.34 -5.83
C LEU A 204 18.52 2.85 -4.56
N GLN A 205 18.86 4.14 -4.57
CA GLN A 205 19.58 4.78 -3.47
C GLN A 205 18.72 5.89 -2.86
N ASP A 206 18.42 5.74 -1.56
CA ASP A 206 17.64 6.70 -0.79
C ASP A 206 18.29 8.09 -0.80
N GLY A 207 17.48 9.11 -1.04
CA GLY A 207 17.94 10.50 -1.14
C GLY A 207 18.62 10.87 -2.45
N GLU A 208 18.90 9.92 -3.36
CA GLU A 208 19.50 10.22 -4.66
C GLU A 208 18.52 10.04 -5.82
N ASN A 209 17.91 8.86 -5.93
CA ASN A 209 16.99 8.56 -7.02
C ASN A 209 15.59 8.11 -6.56
N ILE A 210 15.42 7.87 -5.26
CA ILE A 210 14.15 7.61 -4.59
C ILE A 210 14.20 8.18 -3.18
N LEU A 211 13.03 8.38 -2.54
CA LEU A 211 12.89 8.64 -1.11
C LEU A 211 12.11 7.51 -0.47
N PHE A 212 12.65 6.91 0.59
CA PHE A 212 12.01 5.87 1.39
C PHE A 212 11.43 6.38 2.70
#